data_944239ed2577b5e05bdb46518ec2258b
#
_entry.id   944239ed2577b5e05bdb46518ec2258b
#
_cell.length_a   1.000
_cell.length_b   1.000
_cell.length_c   1.000
_cell.angle_alpha   90.00
_cell.angle_beta   90.00
_cell.angle_gamma   90.00
#
_symmetry.space_group_name_H-M   'P 1'
#
loop_
_entity.id
_entity.type
_entity.pdbx_description
1 polymer ?
#
loop_
_entity_poly.entity_id
_entity_poly.type
_entity_poly.pdbx_seq_one_letter_code
_entity_poly.pdbx_strand_id
1 'polypeptide(L)'
;MSHNPGLDGRTLKVLHVDDDPMNLRVVQEILGAFGHQAVMACCGRDALDRLATEAFDIVLLDIHMPGMTGLEVIAELRATAGPQQSVPVIALTADVYSRRPAEYIALGFNDFVAKPILVSGLMASIKRLTAVTPAAQLSRAAG
;
A
#
# COMPACT_ATOMS: atom_id res chain seq x y z
N MET A 1 25.88 5.93 0.82
CA MET A 1 25.11 5.44 0.93
C MET A 1 24.02 5.81 1.17
N SER A 2 23.53 5.90 0.99
CA SER A 2 22.51 6.26 1.33
C SER A 2 21.78 5.59 1.95
N HIS A 3 21.41 5.54 2.45
CA HIS A 3 20.77 4.71 2.96
C HIS A 3 19.50 5.01 3.21
N ASN A 4 18.85 4.21 3.42
CA ASN A 4 17.49 4.33 3.69
C ASN A 4 17.25 4.66 5.11
N PRO A 5 16.90 5.85 5.41
CA PRO A 5 16.77 6.27 6.78
C PRO A 5 15.52 5.74 7.48
N GLY A 6 14.57 5.21 6.75
CA GLY A 6 13.35 4.77 7.37
C GLY A 6 13.33 3.28 7.57
N LEU A 7 12.41 2.77 8.30
CA LEU A 7 12.04 1.36 8.35
C LEU A 7 13.22 0.40 8.50
N ASP A 8 14.06 0.68 9.49
CA ASP A 8 15.19 -0.20 9.84
C ASP A 8 16.19 -0.41 8.73
N GLY A 9 16.29 0.54 7.85
CA GLY A 9 17.24 0.46 6.75
C GLY A 9 16.79 -0.40 5.59
N ARG A 10 15.58 -0.95 5.63
CA ARG A 10 15.07 -1.75 4.53
C ARG A 10 14.59 -0.88 3.41
N THR A 11 14.82 -1.33 2.18
CA THR A 11 14.22 -0.74 0.99
C THR A 11 12.98 -1.54 0.65
N LEU A 12 11.84 -0.88 0.65
CA LEU A 12 10.58 -1.53 0.33
C LEU A 12 10.26 -1.36 -1.14
N LYS A 13 9.59 -2.35 -1.70
CA LYS A 13 9.03 -2.27 -3.04
C LYS A 13 7.52 -2.07 -2.88
N VAL A 14 7.04 -0.92 -3.29
CA VAL A 14 5.65 -0.48 -3.07
C VAL A 14 4.94 -0.38 -4.41
N LEU A 15 3.76 -0.98 -4.52
CA LEU A 15 2.90 -0.78 -5.68
C LEU A 15 1.90 0.31 -5.35
N HIS A 16 1.86 1.36 -6.15
CA HIS A 16 0.88 2.44 -5.98
C HIS A 16 -0.07 2.45 -7.16
N VAL A 17 -1.35 2.28 -6.88
CA VAL A 17 -2.41 2.18 -7.88
C VAL A 17 -3.29 3.40 -7.78
N ASP A 18 -3.28 4.23 -8.80
CA ASP A 18 -4.05 5.48 -8.83
C ASP A 18 -4.19 5.88 -10.29
N ASP A 19 -5.35 6.41 -10.67
CA ASP A 19 -5.57 6.86 -12.04
C ASP A 19 -5.12 8.30 -12.27
N ASP A 20 -4.74 9.01 -11.21
CA ASP A 20 -4.30 10.40 -11.30
C ASP A 20 -2.77 10.46 -11.38
N PRO A 21 -2.21 10.92 -12.52
CA PRO A 21 -0.75 10.98 -12.68
C PRO A 21 -0.07 11.87 -11.64
N MET A 22 -0.76 12.91 -11.17
CA MET A 22 -0.19 13.80 -10.15
C MET A 22 0.02 13.06 -8.84
N ASN A 23 -0.98 12.29 -8.42
CA ASN A 23 -0.86 11.50 -7.21
C ASN A 23 0.24 10.45 -7.32
N LEU A 24 0.35 9.81 -8.48
CA LEU A 24 1.41 8.83 -8.72
C LEU A 24 2.77 9.46 -8.55
N ARG A 25 2.95 10.66 -9.10
CA ARG A 25 4.23 11.36 -9.03
C ARG A 25 4.56 11.77 -7.60
N VAL A 26 3.58 12.31 -6.87
CA VAL A 26 3.80 12.76 -5.50
C VAL A 26 4.26 11.59 -4.62
N VAL A 27 3.58 10.47 -4.71
CA VAL A 27 3.91 9.29 -3.91
C VAL A 27 5.28 8.74 -4.32
N GLN A 28 5.58 8.72 -5.62
CA GLN A 28 6.89 8.27 -6.08
C GLN A 28 8.01 9.11 -5.48
N GLU A 29 7.81 10.42 -5.42
CA GLU A 29 8.82 11.32 -4.84
C GLU A 29 8.96 11.12 -3.34
N ILE A 30 7.84 10.94 -2.64
CA ILE A 30 7.88 10.69 -1.21
C ILE A 30 8.63 9.40 -0.91
N LEU A 31 8.27 8.31 -1.58
CA LEU A 31 8.89 7.02 -1.33
C LEU A 31 10.35 7.02 -1.71
N GLY A 32 10.70 7.68 -2.82
CA GLY A 32 12.10 7.81 -3.23
C GLY A 32 12.93 8.55 -2.21
N ALA A 33 12.38 9.58 -1.57
CA ALA A 33 13.09 10.34 -0.55
C ALA A 33 13.39 9.49 0.68
N PHE A 34 12.58 8.46 0.93
CA PHE A 34 12.83 7.53 2.05
C PHE A 34 13.59 6.28 1.62
N GLY A 35 14.07 6.24 0.38
CA GLY A 35 14.87 5.13 -0.09
C GLY A 35 14.08 3.92 -0.55
N HIS A 36 12.79 4.09 -0.81
CA HIS A 36 11.94 2.99 -1.25
C HIS A 36 11.68 3.05 -2.75
N GLN A 37 11.34 1.91 -3.34
CA GLN A 37 11.01 1.81 -4.75
C GLN A 37 9.51 1.87 -4.93
N ALA A 38 9.03 2.78 -5.78
CA ALA A 38 7.62 2.88 -6.11
C ALA A 38 7.40 2.35 -7.52
N VAL A 39 6.50 1.37 -7.65
CA VAL A 39 6.05 0.88 -8.94
C VAL A 39 4.62 1.38 -9.10
N MET A 40 4.30 1.95 -10.26
CA MET A 40 3.02 2.61 -10.48
C MET A 40 2.12 1.79 -11.38
N ALA A 41 0.85 1.73 -11.04
CA ALA A 41 -0.18 1.15 -11.91
C ALA A 41 -1.30 2.17 -12.04
N CYS A 42 -1.80 2.39 -13.24
CA CYS A 42 -2.79 3.42 -13.49
C CYS A 42 -4.23 2.90 -13.50
N CYS A 43 -4.43 1.62 -13.32
CA CYS A 43 -5.78 1.05 -13.27
C CYS A 43 -5.73 -0.27 -12.51
N GLY A 44 -6.94 -0.75 -12.16
CA GLY A 44 -7.05 -1.97 -11.38
C GLY A 44 -6.53 -3.21 -12.09
N ARG A 45 -6.79 -3.32 -13.39
CA ARG A 45 -6.31 -4.49 -14.14
C ARG A 45 -4.78 -4.55 -14.20
N ASP A 46 -4.15 -3.41 -14.44
CA ASP A 46 -2.68 -3.35 -14.45
C ASP A 46 -2.13 -3.73 -13.07
N ALA A 47 -2.78 -3.27 -12.00
CA ALA A 47 -2.36 -3.60 -10.64
C ALA A 47 -2.42 -5.10 -10.39
N LEU A 48 -3.51 -5.75 -10.78
CA LEU A 48 -3.67 -7.18 -10.57
C LEU A 48 -2.68 -7.99 -11.40
N ASP A 49 -2.41 -7.54 -12.62
CA ASP A 49 -1.42 -8.20 -13.47
C ASP A 49 -0.03 -8.12 -12.85
N ARG A 50 0.33 -6.97 -12.29
CA ARG A 50 1.62 -6.82 -11.64
C ARG A 50 1.71 -7.67 -10.36
N LEU A 51 0.63 -7.71 -9.59
CA LEU A 51 0.61 -8.53 -8.37
C LEU A 51 0.70 -10.02 -8.69
N ALA A 52 0.28 -10.43 -9.87
CA ALA A 52 0.39 -11.82 -10.29
C ALA A 52 1.81 -12.22 -10.68
N THR A 53 2.65 -11.26 -11.05
CA THR A 53 3.97 -11.54 -11.60
C THR A 53 5.14 -10.97 -10.81
N GLU A 54 4.88 -10.06 -9.85
CA GLU A 54 5.94 -9.42 -9.07
C GLU A 54 5.59 -9.49 -7.60
N ALA A 55 6.61 -9.49 -6.76
CA ALA A 55 6.43 -9.43 -5.32
C ALA A 55 6.53 -7.99 -4.85
N PHE A 56 5.60 -7.58 -3.99
CA PHE A 56 5.60 -6.26 -3.38
C PHE A 56 5.53 -6.41 -1.88
N ASP A 57 6.09 -5.43 -1.17
CA ASP A 57 6.03 -5.40 0.28
C ASP A 57 4.72 -4.79 0.78
N ILE A 58 4.15 -3.89 -0.01
CA ILE A 58 2.92 -3.22 0.37
C ILE A 58 2.28 -2.60 -0.88
N VAL A 59 0.97 -2.42 -0.86
CA VAL A 59 0.20 -1.82 -1.95
C VAL A 59 -0.55 -0.61 -1.44
N LEU A 60 -0.48 0.49 -2.17
CA LEU A 60 -1.29 1.68 -1.96
C LEU A 60 -2.35 1.69 -3.05
N LEU A 61 -3.61 1.65 -2.67
CA LEU A 61 -4.69 1.41 -3.63
C LEU A 61 -5.76 2.47 -3.51
N ASP A 62 -5.90 3.29 -4.55
CA ASP A 62 -6.96 4.30 -4.63
C ASP A 62 -8.31 3.58 -4.74
N ILE A 63 -9.26 4.00 -3.94
CA ILE A 63 -10.60 3.41 -3.97
C ILE A 63 -11.40 3.88 -5.17
N HIS A 64 -11.30 5.16 -5.49
CA HIS A 64 -12.13 5.76 -6.54
C HIS A 64 -11.36 5.87 -7.85
N MET A 65 -11.50 4.86 -8.70
CA MET A 65 -10.93 4.85 -10.04
C MET A 65 -12.02 4.51 -11.03
N PRO A 66 -12.00 5.13 -12.22
CA PRO A 66 -12.98 4.76 -13.26
C PRO A 66 -12.74 3.32 -13.72
N GLY A 67 -13.80 2.66 -14.12
CA GLY A 67 -13.74 1.27 -14.55
C GLY A 67 -13.67 0.36 -13.33
N MET A 68 -12.50 -0.20 -13.04
CA MET A 68 -12.34 -1.09 -11.90
C MET A 68 -11.96 -0.29 -10.66
N THR A 69 -12.82 -0.27 -9.67
CA THR A 69 -12.57 0.49 -8.43
C THR A 69 -11.59 -0.25 -7.52
N GLY A 70 -11.06 0.46 -6.54
CA GLY A 70 -10.20 -0.17 -5.54
C GLY A 70 -10.90 -1.26 -4.75
N LEU A 71 -12.22 -1.13 -4.55
CA LEU A 71 -12.97 -2.17 -3.85
C LEU A 71 -13.01 -3.46 -4.65
N GLU A 72 -13.12 -3.34 -5.97
CA GLU A 72 -13.09 -4.50 -6.84
C GLU A 72 -11.71 -5.13 -6.90
N VAL A 73 -10.66 -4.29 -6.91
CA VAL A 73 -9.29 -4.79 -6.91
C VAL A 73 -8.99 -5.59 -5.64
N ILE A 74 -9.35 -5.04 -4.47
CA ILE A 74 -9.07 -5.74 -3.21
C ILE A 74 -9.85 -7.04 -3.12
N ALA A 75 -11.09 -7.06 -3.58
CA ALA A 75 -11.89 -8.26 -3.56
C ALA A 75 -11.27 -9.36 -4.42
N GLU A 76 -10.85 -9.01 -5.63
CA GLU A 76 -10.24 -9.98 -6.53
C GLU A 76 -8.88 -10.45 -6.00
N LEU A 77 -8.07 -9.54 -5.47
CA LEU A 77 -6.77 -9.90 -4.92
C LEU A 77 -6.90 -10.90 -3.78
N ARG A 78 -7.80 -10.65 -2.84
CA ARG A 78 -7.98 -11.55 -1.68
C ARG A 78 -8.60 -12.88 -2.06
N ALA A 79 -9.35 -12.92 -3.15
CA ALA A 79 -10.00 -14.15 -3.62
C ALA A 79 -9.08 -15.01 -4.47
N THR A 80 -7.96 -14.47 -4.96
CA THR A 80 -7.07 -15.19 -5.87
C THR A 80 -5.90 -15.78 -5.11
N ALA A 81 -5.81 -17.10 -5.07
CA ALA A 81 -4.70 -17.78 -4.40
C ALA A 81 -3.38 -17.43 -5.08
N GLY A 82 -2.35 -17.19 -4.27
CA GLY A 82 -1.04 -16.87 -4.80
C GLY A 82 -0.18 -16.18 -3.75
N PRO A 83 1.08 -15.91 -4.08
CA PRO A 83 2.03 -15.35 -3.10
C PRO A 83 1.66 -13.95 -2.63
N GLN A 84 0.86 -13.21 -3.39
CA GLN A 84 0.49 -11.85 -3.01
C GLN A 84 -0.92 -11.74 -2.43
N GLN A 85 -1.58 -12.88 -2.20
CA GLN A 85 -2.96 -12.87 -1.72
C GLN A 85 -3.14 -12.10 -0.41
N SER A 86 -2.15 -12.14 0.46
CA SER A 86 -2.23 -11.47 1.76
C SER A 86 -1.27 -10.28 1.89
N VAL A 87 -0.81 -9.73 0.78
CA VAL A 87 0.05 -8.55 0.82
C VAL A 87 -0.67 -7.41 1.54
N PRO A 88 0.04 -6.62 2.39
CA PRO A 88 -0.60 -5.48 3.04
C PRO A 88 -1.06 -4.46 2.02
N VAL A 89 -2.28 -3.97 2.17
CA VAL A 89 -2.87 -2.98 1.26
C VAL A 89 -3.43 -1.81 2.07
N ILE A 90 -3.02 -0.61 1.72
CA ILE A 90 -3.53 0.63 2.30
C ILE A 90 -4.51 1.24 1.31
N ALA A 91 -5.75 1.48 1.75
CA ALA A 91 -6.73 2.17 0.93
C ALA A 91 -6.43 3.67 0.95
N LEU A 92 -6.48 4.31 -0.23
CA LEU A 92 -6.35 5.75 -0.35
C LEU A 92 -7.72 6.32 -0.69
N THR A 93 -8.23 7.24 0.12
CA THR A 93 -9.58 7.75 -0.09
C THR A 93 -9.70 9.23 0.24
N ALA A 94 -10.46 9.94 -0.57
CA ALA A 94 -10.80 11.33 -0.28
C ALA A 94 -11.97 11.42 0.68
N ASP A 95 -12.69 10.34 0.88
CA ASP A 95 -13.89 10.32 1.72
C ASP A 95 -13.69 9.35 2.88
N VAL A 96 -13.05 9.86 3.94
CA VAL A 96 -12.75 9.04 5.11
C VAL A 96 -13.96 8.84 6.01
N TYR A 97 -15.06 9.54 5.73
CA TYR A 97 -16.24 9.46 6.58
C TYR A 97 -17.30 8.49 6.07
N SER A 98 -17.17 8.01 4.85
CA SER A 98 -18.17 7.10 4.27
C SER A 98 -18.08 5.69 4.84
N ARG A 99 -16.94 5.34 5.44
CA ARG A 99 -16.75 4.02 6.04
C ARG A 99 -15.98 4.16 7.34
N ARG A 100 -16.31 3.27 8.28
CA ARG A 100 -15.55 3.17 9.53
C ARG A 100 -14.29 2.34 9.31
N PRO A 101 -13.27 2.50 10.17
CA PRO A 101 -12.05 1.69 10.05
C PRO A 101 -12.31 0.18 9.96
N ALA A 102 -13.25 -0.32 10.75
CA ALA A 102 -13.56 -1.76 10.72
C ALA A 102 -14.09 -2.21 9.36
N GLU A 103 -14.76 -1.32 8.62
CA GLU A 103 -15.29 -1.66 7.31
C GLU A 103 -14.17 -1.84 6.29
N TYR A 104 -13.11 -1.02 6.37
CA TYR A 104 -11.96 -1.20 5.50
C TYR A 104 -11.28 -2.54 5.76
N ILE A 105 -11.12 -2.89 7.03
CA ILE A 105 -10.53 -4.18 7.39
C ILE A 105 -11.39 -5.33 6.86
N ALA A 106 -12.72 -5.23 7.01
CA ALA A 106 -13.62 -6.27 6.54
C ALA A 106 -13.57 -6.45 5.02
N LEU A 107 -13.26 -5.37 4.28
CA LEU A 107 -13.13 -5.44 2.83
C LEU A 107 -11.80 -6.05 2.38
N GLY A 108 -10.85 -6.20 3.29
CA GLY A 108 -9.57 -6.79 2.96
C GLY A 108 -8.38 -5.83 3.01
N PHE A 109 -8.62 -4.56 3.32
CA PHE A 109 -7.54 -3.58 3.49
C PHE A 109 -6.92 -3.72 4.86
N ASN A 110 -5.66 -3.32 4.97
CA ASN A 110 -4.95 -3.36 6.26
C ASN A 110 -4.96 -2.01 6.96
N ASP A 111 -5.19 -0.93 6.20
CA ASP A 111 -5.26 0.41 6.75
C ASP A 111 -5.87 1.33 5.68
N PHE A 112 -6.08 2.58 6.05
CA PHE A 112 -6.52 3.59 5.08
C PHE A 112 -5.84 4.91 5.36
N VAL A 113 -5.64 5.70 4.31
CA VAL A 113 -5.00 7.01 4.39
C VAL A 113 -5.86 8.00 3.61
N ALA A 114 -6.10 9.16 4.22
CA ALA A 114 -6.91 10.20 3.61
C ALA A 114 -6.15 10.92 2.49
N LYS A 115 -6.87 11.34 1.48
CA LYS A 115 -6.33 12.25 0.46
C LYS A 115 -6.72 13.67 0.86
N PRO A 116 -5.90 14.67 0.59
CA PRO A 116 -4.61 14.59 -0.10
C PRO A 116 -3.57 13.86 0.74
N ILE A 117 -2.67 13.14 0.05
CA ILE A 117 -1.69 12.32 0.74
C ILE A 117 -0.62 13.21 1.36
N LEU A 118 -0.45 13.04 2.67
CA LEU A 118 0.57 13.76 3.44
C LEU A 118 1.69 12.78 3.80
N VAL A 119 2.92 13.28 3.79
CA VAL A 119 4.09 12.44 4.04
C VAL A 119 3.98 11.71 5.37
N SER A 120 3.65 12.43 6.44
CA SER A 120 3.62 11.83 7.77
C SER A 120 2.57 10.72 7.88
N GLY A 121 1.37 10.95 7.35
CA GLY A 121 0.31 9.95 7.41
C GLY A 121 0.64 8.72 6.60
N LEU A 122 1.16 8.91 5.39
CA LEU A 122 1.52 7.81 4.53
C LEU A 122 2.64 6.97 5.14
N MET A 123 3.71 7.63 5.59
CA MET A 123 4.85 6.90 6.12
C MET A 123 4.54 6.22 7.44
N ALA A 124 3.68 6.81 8.27
CA ALA A 124 3.25 6.17 9.51
C ALA A 124 2.49 4.87 9.23
N SER A 125 1.61 4.89 8.23
CA SER A 125 0.84 3.71 7.86
C SER A 125 1.74 2.62 7.28
N ILE A 126 2.64 2.99 6.38
CA ILE A 126 3.58 2.03 5.80
C ILE A 126 4.45 1.41 6.89
N LYS A 127 4.97 2.22 7.79
CA LYS A 127 5.82 1.73 8.86
C LYS A 127 5.07 0.75 9.77
N ARG A 128 3.82 1.08 10.11
CA ARG A 128 3.02 0.21 10.98
C ARG A 128 2.81 -1.17 10.37
N LEU A 129 2.64 -1.24 9.04
CA LEU A 129 2.33 -2.49 8.37
C LEU A 129 3.56 -3.29 7.95
N THR A 130 4.73 -2.67 7.89
CA THR A 130 5.93 -3.33 7.39
C THR A 130 7.05 -3.47 8.40
N ALA A 131 7.14 -2.59 9.37
CA ALA A 131 8.25 -2.59 10.31
C ALA A 131 8.09 -3.62 11.41
N VAL A 132 6.97 -4.19 11.42
CA VAL A 132 6.74 -5.18 12.39
C VAL A 132 7.63 -6.29 12.38
N THR A 133 8.08 -6.34 11.64
CA THR A 133 8.82 -7.37 11.71
C THR A 133 9.81 -7.39 12.47
N PRO A 134 9.81 -6.95 12.88
CA PRO A 134 10.76 -6.91 13.56
C PRO A 134 10.53 -7.52 14.67
N ALA A 135 9.83 -7.49 14.28
CA ALA A 135 9.73 -7.79 14.98
C ALA A 135 9.54 -8.38 15.35
N ALA A 136 9.32 -8.35 14.95
CA ALA A 136 9.14 -8.86 15.21
C ALA A 136 9.46 -9.26 15.73
N GLN A 137 9.71 -8.96 15.41
CA GLN A 137 10.07 -9.25 15.70
C GLN A 137 9.87 -9.61 16.54
N LEU A 138 9.64 -9.60 16.66
CA LEU A 138 9.44 -10.03 17.29
C LEU A 138 9.16 -10.60 17.93
N SER A 139 9.25 -10.79 17.79
CA SER A 139 9.05 -11.39 18.23
C SER A 139 9.15 -11.82 18.77
N ARG A 140 9.27 -11.73 18.68
CA ARG A 140 9.43 -12.20 19.00
C ARG A 140 9.40 -12.43 19.76
N ALA A 141 9.43 -12.15 19.77
CA ALA A 141 9.33 -12.36 20.29
C ALA A 141 8.99 -12.61 20.94
N ALA A 142 8.83 -12.69 21.08
CA ALA A 142 8.46 -12.91 21.54
C ALA A 142 8.23 -13.08 21.79
N GLY A 143 8.31 -13.14 21.77
CA GLY A 143 8.03 -13.24 21.81
C GLY A 143 8.02 -13.28 21.88
#